data_c82189b0771c4e7b84f065fbe278d941
#
_entry.id   c82189b0771c4e7b84f065fbe278d941
#
_cell.length_a   1.000
_cell.length_b   1.000
_cell.length_c   1.000
_cell.angle_alpha   90.00
_cell.angle_beta   90.00
_cell.angle_gamma   90.00
#
_symmetry.space_group_name_H-M   'P 1'
#
loop_
_entity.id
_entity.type
_entity.pdbx_description
1 polymer ?
#
loop_
_entity_poly.entity_id
_entity_poly.type
_entity_poly.pdbx_seq_one_letter_code
_entity_poly.pdbx_strand_id
1 'polypeptide(L)'
;MSAIGIIIGREFRERVMKKSFIISTILTPLLMVGIMVGTSFIMASNVGEAKRIAVVDRSGVIAPSLTSTEVIAYEPTDRTPEELRSEGGEQMYGFLVIGENVVENPSDVALYSYSTSTMEVESAIARDIEEIIEQHRLAAYDIENLPQIMEEVEADVTLRSYKLGEEDEEDKESSSVLAFGLAYIFGFVMYMFVIIYGSMVMQGVIEEKSGKVLEVMVSTVRPYQLKMGKILGIASVAVLQFVIWMVIIFVGGSMVMQFLMPTDLVEGAAAISAGTADMAALESAGVDTELAAMLANATDVGFLVRFFGSFLLYFLGGYLLYAAMFAAVGSAVDNIQDSQQFQTPITMPIIIGLVVMMFAMKEPHAPLSVWCSMIPFTSPIVMMARLPFDVPMWELLLSLAILAVTFIFMVWLAAKIYRVGIFMHGRKPSYKELWQWITKA
;
A
#
# COMPACT_ATOMS: atom_id res chain seq x y z
N MET A 1 25.87 -20.18 27.93
CA MET A 1 25.21 -19.52 26.79
C MET A 1 26.18 -19.49 25.61
N SER A 2 25.71 -19.71 24.39
CA SER A 2 26.57 -19.57 23.21
C SER A 2 26.98 -18.11 23.01
N ALA A 3 28.18 -17.84 22.46
CA ALA A 3 28.63 -16.48 22.15
C ALA A 3 27.61 -15.71 21.30
N ILE A 4 26.96 -16.39 20.36
CA ILE A 4 25.89 -15.83 19.52
C ILE A 4 24.71 -15.35 20.38
N GLY A 5 24.25 -16.13 21.36
CA GLY A 5 23.14 -15.76 22.23
C GLY A 5 23.41 -14.54 23.10
N ILE A 6 24.67 -14.36 23.56
CA ILE A 6 25.09 -13.17 24.31
C ILE A 6 25.04 -11.92 23.41
N ILE A 7 25.52 -12.03 22.18
CA ILE A 7 25.52 -10.93 21.20
C ILE A 7 24.08 -10.55 20.82
N ILE A 8 23.21 -11.54 20.54
CA ILE A 8 21.78 -11.31 20.28
C ILE A 8 21.15 -10.52 21.43
N GLY A 9 21.36 -10.98 22.69
CA GLY A 9 20.79 -10.32 23.86
C GLY A 9 21.29 -8.88 24.05
N ARG A 10 22.56 -8.59 23.74
CA ARG A 10 23.13 -7.25 23.78
C ARG A 10 22.50 -6.36 22.71
N GLU A 11 22.51 -6.78 21.45
CA GLU A 11 21.94 -6.02 20.33
C GLU A 11 20.45 -5.73 20.53
N PHE A 12 19.70 -6.72 21.01
CA PHE A 12 18.29 -6.58 21.33
C PHE A 12 18.06 -5.53 22.42
N ARG A 13 18.77 -5.65 23.55
CA ARG A 13 18.59 -4.75 24.69
C ARG A 13 19.00 -3.31 24.36
N GLU A 14 20.14 -3.12 23.69
CA GLU A 14 20.64 -1.80 23.30
C GLU A 14 19.65 -1.04 22.41
N ARG A 15 18.84 -1.74 21.61
CA ARG A 15 17.88 -1.13 20.69
C ARG A 15 16.50 -0.96 21.31
N VAL A 16 15.97 -2.02 21.92
CA VAL A 16 14.60 -2.01 22.49
C VAL A 16 14.50 -1.05 23.67
N MET A 17 15.56 -0.89 24.47
CA MET A 17 15.55 0.04 25.59
C MET A 17 15.78 1.52 25.21
N LYS A 18 16.08 1.82 23.95
CA LYS A 18 16.16 3.21 23.49
C LYS A 18 14.76 3.85 23.47
N LYS A 19 14.64 5.02 24.11
CA LYS A 19 13.38 5.80 24.10
C LYS A 19 12.87 6.03 22.68
N SER A 20 13.76 6.27 21.72
CA SER A 20 13.40 6.43 20.32
C SER A 20 12.73 5.20 19.72
N PHE A 21 13.15 3.98 20.06
CA PHE A 21 12.51 2.75 19.61
C PHE A 21 11.08 2.63 20.16
N ILE A 22 10.90 2.83 21.47
CA ILE A 22 9.59 2.73 22.11
C ILE A 22 8.63 3.76 21.52
N ILE A 23 9.09 5.01 21.39
CA ILE A 23 8.28 6.09 20.82
C ILE A 23 7.92 5.78 19.36
N SER A 24 8.89 5.42 18.52
CA SER A 24 8.62 5.13 17.11
C SER A 24 7.73 3.92 16.93
N THR A 25 7.89 2.86 17.73
CA THR A 25 7.09 1.64 17.64
C THR A 25 5.63 1.88 17.96
N ILE A 26 5.32 2.77 18.92
CA ILE A 26 3.94 3.11 19.28
C ILE A 26 3.40 4.24 18.40
N LEU A 27 4.23 5.24 18.13
CA LEU A 27 3.80 6.44 17.40
C LEU A 27 3.53 6.15 15.92
N THR A 28 4.31 5.26 15.28
CA THR A 28 4.14 4.98 13.84
C THR A 28 2.75 4.44 13.49
N PRO A 29 2.23 3.36 14.12
CA PRO A 29 0.88 2.90 13.83
C PRO A 29 -0.19 3.92 14.21
N LEU A 30 -0.01 4.66 15.30
CA LEU A 30 -0.94 5.71 15.69
C LEU A 30 -0.95 6.87 14.69
N LEU A 31 0.21 7.27 14.15
CA LEU A 31 0.29 8.27 13.09
C LEU A 31 -0.34 7.75 11.78
N MET A 32 -0.12 6.48 11.42
CA MET A 32 -0.77 5.91 10.22
C MET A 32 -2.29 5.94 10.34
N VAL A 33 -2.84 5.50 11.47
CA VAL A 33 -4.28 5.58 11.74
C VAL A 33 -4.74 7.03 11.80
N GLY A 34 -3.99 7.91 12.47
CA GLY A 34 -4.31 9.35 12.57
C GLY A 34 -4.31 10.06 11.22
N ILE A 35 -3.38 9.72 10.32
CA ILE A 35 -3.35 10.23 8.95
C ILE A 35 -4.55 9.70 8.17
N MET A 36 -4.84 8.40 8.26
CA MET A 36 -5.97 7.77 7.58
C MET A 36 -7.30 8.38 8.01
N VAL A 37 -7.55 8.49 9.31
CA VAL A 37 -8.76 9.14 9.87
C VAL A 37 -8.77 10.63 9.55
N GLY A 38 -7.62 11.30 9.67
CA GLY A 38 -7.48 12.73 9.38
C GLY A 38 -7.75 13.05 7.93
N THR A 39 -7.23 12.26 6.98
CA THR A 39 -7.52 12.44 5.55
C THR A 39 -8.98 12.14 5.23
N SER A 40 -9.57 11.10 5.82
CA SER A 40 -11.00 10.81 5.67
C SER A 40 -11.85 11.94 6.23
N PHE A 41 -11.49 12.49 7.39
CA PHE A 41 -12.17 13.65 7.98
C PHE A 41 -11.99 14.92 7.14
N ILE A 42 -10.78 15.16 6.60
CA ILE A 42 -10.52 16.27 5.70
C ILE A 42 -11.30 16.09 4.38
N MET A 43 -11.38 14.89 3.83
CA MET A 43 -12.21 14.60 2.64
C MET A 43 -13.70 14.77 2.92
N ALA A 44 -14.17 14.37 4.10
CA ALA A 44 -15.56 14.55 4.52
C ALA A 44 -15.88 16.01 4.91
N SER A 45 -14.91 16.77 5.43
CA SER A 45 -15.08 18.17 5.83
C SER A 45 -14.67 19.17 4.76
N ASN A 46 -13.73 18.83 3.88
CA ASN A 46 -13.43 19.52 2.65
C ASN A 46 -14.30 18.95 1.50
N VAL A 47 -15.58 19.02 1.70
CA VAL A 47 -16.43 19.49 0.61
C VAL A 47 -15.95 20.92 0.38
N GLY A 48 -14.87 21.06 -0.41
CA GLY A 48 -14.25 22.36 -0.69
C GLY A 48 -15.34 23.29 -1.21
N GLU A 49 -15.18 24.59 -1.03
CA GLU A 49 -16.08 25.55 -1.70
C GLU A 49 -16.27 25.04 -3.12
N ALA A 50 -17.54 24.76 -3.47
CA ALA A 50 -17.87 24.18 -4.77
C ALA A 50 -17.16 24.99 -5.86
N LYS A 51 -16.45 24.31 -6.75
CA LYS A 51 -15.66 24.99 -7.80
C LYS A 51 -16.62 25.76 -8.70
N ARG A 52 -16.58 27.06 -8.57
CA ARG A 52 -17.48 27.96 -9.33
C ARG A 52 -17.07 27.99 -10.78
N ILE A 53 -17.96 27.56 -11.67
CA ILE A 53 -17.75 27.49 -13.12
C ILE A 53 -18.82 28.35 -13.79
N ALA A 54 -18.39 29.39 -14.49
CA ALA A 54 -19.29 30.20 -15.32
C ALA A 54 -19.71 29.40 -16.57
N VAL A 55 -20.98 29.35 -16.87
CA VAL A 55 -21.52 28.59 -18.01
C VAL A 55 -22.00 29.51 -19.11
N VAL A 56 -21.32 29.49 -20.23
CA VAL A 56 -21.71 30.19 -21.46
C VAL A 56 -22.38 29.17 -22.38
N ASP A 57 -23.70 29.09 -22.31
CA ASP A 57 -24.49 28.12 -23.09
C ASP A 57 -25.13 28.80 -24.30
N ARG A 58 -24.63 28.47 -25.50
CA ARG A 58 -25.18 28.96 -26.76
C ARG A 58 -26.36 28.12 -27.27
N SER A 59 -26.52 26.90 -26.73
CA SER A 59 -27.65 26.04 -27.09
C SER A 59 -28.95 26.44 -26.38
N GLY A 60 -28.82 27.06 -25.22
CA GLY A 60 -29.94 27.41 -24.32
C GLY A 60 -30.64 26.22 -23.68
N VAL A 61 -30.11 25.01 -23.85
CA VAL A 61 -30.72 23.76 -23.40
C VAL A 61 -30.02 23.20 -22.11
N ILE A 62 -28.71 23.34 -22.05
CA ILE A 62 -27.91 22.68 -21.03
C ILE A 62 -27.90 23.48 -19.73
N ALA A 63 -27.60 24.79 -19.80
CA ALA A 63 -27.44 25.61 -18.58
C ALA A 63 -28.66 25.63 -17.64
N PRO A 64 -29.93 25.65 -18.16
CA PRO A 64 -31.10 25.62 -17.27
C PRO A 64 -31.27 24.31 -16.48
N SER A 65 -30.71 23.22 -17.01
CA SER A 65 -30.83 21.85 -16.44
C SER A 65 -29.62 21.46 -15.58
N LEU A 66 -28.49 22.21 -15.65
CA LEU A 66 -27.32 21.97 -14.84
C LEU A 66 -27.63 22.21 -13.36
N THR A 67 -27.49 21.16 -12.56
CA THR A 67 -27.67 21.25 -11.11
C THR A 67 -26.29 21.35 -10.43
N SER A 68 -26.11 22.38 -9.60
CA SER A 68 -24.89 22.51 -8.80
C SER A 68 -24.79 21.39 -7.76
N THR A 69 -23.63 20.77 -7.69
CA THR A 69 -23.30 19.71 -6.73
C THR A 69 -22.43 20.27 -5.59
N GLU A 70 -22.11 19.47 -4.61
CA GLU A 70 -21.16 19.84 -3.54
C GLU A 70 -19.73 20.12 -4.08
N VAL A 71 -19.39 19.61 -5.27
CA VAL A 71 -18.07 19.73 -5.90
C VAL A 71 -18.02 20.86 -6.91
N ILE A 72 -19.11 21.12 -7.65
CA ILE A 72 -19.19 22.09 -8.74
C ILE A 72 -20.42 22.98 -8.58
N ALA A 73 -20.20 24.29 -8.58
CA ALA A 73 -21.25 25.29 -8.64
C ALA A 73 -21.29 25.89 -10.05
N TYR A 74 -22.34 25.60 -10.79
CA TYR A 74 -22.57 26.16 -12.12
C TYR A 74 -23.23 27.52 -12.02
N GLU A 75 -22.65 28.54 -12.67
CA GLU A 75 -23.17 29.90 -12.73
C GLU A 75 -23.45 30.28 -14.20
N PRO A 76 -24.70 30.16 -14.69
CA PRO A 76 -25.07 30.61 -16.03
C PRO A 76 -24.75 32.08 -16.19
N THR A 77 -24.17 32.44 -17.34
CA THR A 77 -23.78 33.82 -17.63
C THR A 77 -23.95 34.17 -19.10
N ASP A 78 -24.35 35.42 -19.38
CA ASP A 78 -24.46 35.98 -20.75
C ASP A 78 -23.17 36.65 -21.22
N ARG A 79 -22.09 36.58 -20.42
CA ARG A 79 -20.80 37.19 -20.75
C ARG A 79 -20.10 36.43 -21.87
N THR A 80 -19.29 37.16 -22.65
CA THR A 80 -18.49 36.53 -23.70
C THR A 80 -17.26 35.78 -23.11
N PRO A 81 -16.78 34.74 -23.80
CA PRO A 81 -15.56 34.04 -23.37
C PRO A 81 -14.33 34.95 -23.27
N GLU A 82 -14.28 36.03 -24.11
CA GLU A 82 -13.20 37.02 -24.06
C GLU A 82 -13.23 37.85 -22.77
N GLU A 83 -14.43 38.26 -22.31
CA GLU A 83 -14.62 39.00 -21.06
C GLU A 83 -14.23 38.15 -19.87
N LEU A 84 -14.65 36.87 -19.83
CA LEU A 84 -14.30 35.95 -18.76
C LEU A 84 -12.79 35.70 -18.70
N ARG A 85 -12.11 35.59 -19.84
CA ARG A 85 -10.63 35.47 -19.88
C ARG A 85 -9.91 36.68 -19.29
N SER A 86 -10.47 37.86 -19.41
CA SER A 86 -9.83 39.11 -18.96
C SER A 86 -9.99 39.40 -17.48
N GLU A 87 -11.01 38.83 -16.80
CA GLU A 87 -11.29 39.07 -15.38
C GLU A 87 -10.32 38.34 -14.42
N GLY A 88 -9.66 37.28 -14.89
CA GLY A 88 -8.72 36.51 -14.03
C GLY A 88 -9.39 35.63 -13.00
N GLY A 89 -8.68 34.63 -12.52
CA GLY A 89 -9.19 33.52 -11.71
C GLY A 89 -9.31 33.77 -10.19
N GLU A 90 -9.48 34.99 -9.69
CA GLU A 90 -9.50 35.21 -8.23
C GLU A 90 -10.72 34.63 -7.51
N GLN A 91 -11.85 34.44 -8.22
CA GLN A 91 -13.10 33.94 -7.62
C GLN A 91 -13.75 32.77 -8.37
N MET A 92 -13.24 32.37 -9.52
CA MET A 92 -13.80 31.31 -10.36
C MET A 92 -12.74 30.25 -10.70
N TYR A 93 -13.15 28.99 -10.73
CA TYR A 93 -12.31 27.88 -11.19
C TYR A 93 -12.04 27.97 -12.71
N GLY A 94 -13.07 28.38 -13.46
CA GLY A 94 -13.01 28.47 -14.91
C GLY A 94 -14.37 28.82 -15.52
N PHE A 95 -14.47 28.68 -16.84
CA PHE A 95 -15.72 28.82 -17.54
C PHE A 95 -15.91 27.73 -18.61
N LEU A 96 -17.14 27.29 -18.75
CA LEU A 96 -17.60 26.28 -19.69
C LEU A 96 -18.26 26.94 -20.85
N VAL A 97 -17.85 26.60 -22.07
CA VAL A 97 -18.48 27.07 -23.31
C VAL A 97 -19.16 25.89 -23.98
N ILE A 98 -20.46 26.01 -24.17
CA ILE A 98 -21.33 25.02 -24.80
C ILE A 98 -21.80 25.57 -26.16
N GLY A 99 -21.57 24.80 -27.21
CA GLY A 99 -21.93 25.19 -28.59
C GLY A 99 -23.41 25.06 -28.86
N GLU A 100 -23.85 25.71 -29.95
CA GLU A 100 -25.27 25.76 -30.37
C GLU A 100 -25.84 24.36 -30.67
N ASN A 101 -25.01 23.45 -31.22
CA ASN A 101 -25.45 22.14 -31.69
C ASN A 101 -25.03 21.01 -30.74
N VAL A 102 -24.85 21.27 -29.45
CA VAL A 102 -24.34 20.30 -28.44
C VAL A 102 -25.18 19.02 -28.37
N VAL A 103 -26.50 19.13 -28.58
CA VAL A 103 -27.41 17.97 -28.53
C VAL A 103 -27.13 17.00 -29.71
N GLU A 104 -26.76 17.52 -30.91
CA GLU A 104 -26.39 16.69 -32.04
C GLU A 104 -24.92 16.27 -32.00
N ASN A 105 -24.06 17.19 -31.61
CA ASN A 105 -22.61 17.01 -31.49
C ASN A 105 -22.12 17.24 -30.06
N PRO A 106 -22.09 16.18 -29.19
CA PRO A 106 -21.68 16.31 -27.79
C PRO A 106 -20.23 16.74 -27.56
N SER A 107 -19.42 16.74 -28.61
CA SER A 107 -18.02 17.20 -28.54
C SER A 107 -17.89 18.74 -28.62
N ASP A 108 -18.99 19.48 -28.85
CA ASP A 108 -18.98 20.94 -28.93
C ASP A 108 -19.12 21.59 -27.56
N VAL A 109 -18.25 21.13 -26.64
CA VAL A 109 -18.14 21.61 -25.25
C VAL A 109 -16.66 21.82 -24.91
N ALA A 110 -16.33 22.96 -24.33
CA ALA A 110 -14.96 23.28 -23.92
C ALA A 110 -14.91 23.91 -22.54
N LEU A 111 -14.10 23.31 -21.64
CA LEU A 111 -13.77 23.89 -20.35
C LEU A 111 -12.50 24.74 -20.47
N TYR A 112 -12.58 25.98 -20.05
CA TYR A 112 -11.45 26.89 -19.89
C TYR A 112 -11.20 27.12 -18.41
N SER A 113 -10.14 26.57 -17.85
CA SER A 113 -9.80 26.71 -16.43
C SER A 113 -8.63 27.69 -16.25
N TYR A 114 -8.66 28.48 -15.19
CA TYR A 114 -7.57 29.40 -14.84
C TYR A 114 -6.36 28.69 -14.25
N SER A 115 -6.53 27.44 -13.81
CA SER A 115 -5.46 26.51 -13.36
C SER A 115 -5.59 25.17 -14.07
N THR A 116 -4.59 24.29 -13.96
CA THR A 116 -4.68 22.94 -14.53
C THR A 116 -5.90 22.21 -13.96
N SER A 117 -6.80 21.78 -14.85
CA SER A 117 -7.98 21.03 -14.46
C SER A 117 -7.62 19.65 -13.92
N THR A 118 -8.43 19.15 -12.98
CA THR A 118 -8.30 17.78 -12.49
C THR A 118 -9.23 16.85 -13.27
N MET A 119 -8.80 15.60 -13.47
CA MET A 119 -9.60 14.58 -14.17
C MET A 119 -10.97 14.38 -13.50
N GLU A 120 -11.06 14.56 -12.19
CA GLU A 120 -12.29 14.46 -11.41
C GLU A 120 -13.32 15.52 -11.85
N VAL A 121 -12.89 16.78 -11.95
CA VAL A 121 -13.76 17.89 -12.39
C VAL A 121 -14.19 17.73 -13.84
N GLU A 122 -13.25 17.35 -14.72
CA GLU A 122 -13.55 17.11 -16.14
C GLU A 122 -14.58 15.98 -16.32
N SER A 123 -14.39 14.86 -15.58
CA SER A 123 -15.31 13.72 -15.63
C SER A 123 -16.67 14.03 -15.02
N ALA A 124 -16.74 14.86 -13.98
CA ALA A 124 -18.01 15.27 -13.39
C ALA A 124 -18.79 16.17 -14.37
N ILE A 125 -18.15 17.19 -14.94
CA ILE A 125 -18.78 18.08 -15.94
C ILE A 125 -19.26 17.28 -17.17
N ALA A 126 -18.42 16.36 -17.67
CA ALA A 126 -18.78 15.54 -18.81
C ALA A 126 -20.01 14.68 -18.54
N ARG A 127 -20.11 14.06 -17.37
CA ARG A 127 -21.24 13.25 -16.93
C ARG A 127 -22.52 14.08 -16.79
N ASP A 128 -22.43 15.24 -16.12
CA ASP A 128 -23.59 16.13 -15.94
C ASP A 128 -24.17 16.59 -17.29
N ILE A 129 -23.30 16.92 -18.26
CA ILE A 129 -23.72 17.33 -19.60
C ILE A 129 -24.27 16.14 -20.40
N GLU A 130 -23.65 14.97 -20.33
CA GLU A 130 -24.07 13.74 -20.99
C GLU A 130 -25.48 13.35 -20.56
N GLU A 131 -25.75 13.36 -19.27
CA GLU A 131 -27.08 13.07 -18.71
C GLU A 131 -28.16 14.03 -19.26
N ILE A 132 -27.87 15.34 -19.31
CA ILE A 132 -28.82 16.35 -19.82
C ILE A 132 -29.06 16.14 -21.32
N ILE A 133 -28.02 15.84 -22.12
CA ILE A 133 -28.14 15.57 -23.54
C ILE A 133 -29.00 14.32 -23.79
N GLU A 134 -28.76 13.27 -22.98
CA GLU A 134 -29.53 12.01 -23.08
C GLU A 134 -31.00 12.26 -22.76
N GLN A 135 -31.29 12.94 -21.66
CA GLN A 135 -32.66 13.30 -21.26
C GLN A 135 -33.34 14.13 -22.34
N HIS A 136 -32.66 15.12 -22.96
CA HIS A 136 -33.20 15.94 -24.00
C HIS A 136 -33.46 15.14 -25.28
N ARG A 137 -32.57 14.24 -25.67
CA ARG A 137 -32.76 13.34 -26.81
C ARG A 137 -33.93 12.37 -26.59
N LEU A 138 -34.06 11.81 -25.38
CA LEU A 138 -35.15 10.92 -25.01
C LEU A 138 -36.50 11.65 -25.02
N ALA A 139 -36.54 12.91 -24.54
CA ALA A 139 -37.76 13.73 -24.57
C ALA A 139 -38.26 13.98 -26.01
N ALA A 140 -37.35 13.99 -27.00
CA ALA A 140 -37.72 14.17 -28.41
C ALA A 140 -38.50 12.97 -29.01
N TYR A 141 -38.48 11.80 -28.36
CA TYR A 141 -39.23 10.60 -28.75
C TYR A 141 -40.67 10.58 -28.26
N ASP A 142 -41.14 11.63 -27.53
CA ASP A 142 -42.52 11.78 -27.03
C ASP A 142 -43.06 10.53 -26.28
N ILE A 143 -42.19 9.96 -25.38
CA ILE A 143 -42.54 8.78 -24.58
C ILE A 143 -43.36 9.25 -23.39
N GLU A 144 -44.60 8.75 -23.31
CA GLU A 144 -45.53 9.05 -22.22
C GLU A 144 -44.94 8.53 -20.87
N ASN A 145 -44.84 9.40 -19.83
CA ASN A 145 -44.27 9.10 -18.51
C ASN A 145 -42.76 8.75 -18.49
N LEU A 146 -41.96 9.32 -19.43
CA LEU A 146 -40.51 9.06 -19.49
C LEU A 146 -39.77 9.22 -18.14
N PRO A 147 -40.02 10.25 -17.30
CA PRO A 147 -39.33 10.37 -16.01
C PRO A 147 -39.59 9.21 -15.06
N GLN A 148 -40.84 8.68 -15.02
CA GLN A 148 -41.18 7.53 -14.21
C GLN A 148 -40.56 6.22 -14.76
N ILE A 149 -40.51 6.09 -16.08
CA ILE A 149 -39.88 4.95 -16.74
C ILE A 149 -38.34 4.98 -16.48
N MET A 150 -37.71 6.14 -16.49
CA MET A 150 -36.27 6.26 -16.18
C MET A 150 -35.99 5.89 -14.73
N GLU A 151 -36.78 6.36 -13.77
CA GLU A 151 -36.67 6.00 -12.35
C GLU A 151 -36.91 4.49 -12.11
N GLU A 152 -37.83 3.88 -12.89
CA GLU A 152 -38.13 2.44 -12.80
C GLU A 152 -37.08 1.56 -13.52
N VAL A 153 -36.38 2.13 -14.51
CA VAL A 153 -35.32 1.46 -15.30
C VAL A 153 -33.94 1.70 -14.72
N GLU A 154 -33.75 2.72 -13.89
CA GLU A 154 -32.50 2.98 -13.19
C GLU A 154 -32.25 1.85 -12.17
N ALA A 155 -31.45 0.89 -12.61
CA ALA A 155 -31.07 -0.25 -11.81
C ALA A 155 -29.74 0.04 -11.10
N ASP A 156 -29.80 0.28 -9.81
CA ASP A 156 -28.60 0.27 -8.98
C ASP A 156 -28.12 -1.19 -8.79
N VAL A 157 -27.13 -1.58 -9.58
CA VAL A 157 -26.60 -2.94 -9.57
C VAL A 157 -25.41 -3.03 -8.60
N THR A 158 -25.67 -3.44 -7.39
CA THR A 158 -24.62 -3.80 -6.44
C THR A 158 -24.11 -5.22 -6.72
N LEU A 159 -22.89 -5.35 -7.25
CA LEU A 159 -22.27 -6.64 -7.52
C LEU A 159 -21.74 -7.25 -6.21
N ARG A 160 -22.34 -8.35 -5.78
CA ARG A 160 -21.79 -9.18 -4.72
C ARG A 160 -20.79 -10.15 -5.31
N SER A 161 -19.59 -10.18 -4.76
CA SER A 161 -18.53 -11.09 -5.19
C SER A 161 -18.41 -12.24 -4.21
N TYR A 162 -18.62 -13.47 -4.71
CA TYR A 162 -18.46 -14.68 -3.94
C TYR A 162 -17.26 -15.46 -4.44
N LYS A 163 -16.44 -15.93 -3.51
CA LYS A 163 -15.41 -16.91 -3.81
C LYS A 163 -16.05 -18.30 -3.78
N LEU A 164 -15.98 -19.00 -4.90
CA LEU A 164 -16.45 -20.39 -5.00
C LEU A 164 -15.62 -21.28 -4.05
N GLY A 165 -16.32 -22.01 -3.17
CA GLY A 165 -15.73 -23.05 -2.34
C GLY A 165 -15.25 -24.23 -3.17
N GLU A 166 -14.28 -25.03 -2.67
CA GLU A 166 -14.00 -26.37 -3.22
C GLU A 166 -15.13 -27.32 -2.88
N GLU A 167 -15.24 -28.50 -3.55
CA GLU A 167 -16.41 -29.40 -3.67
C GLU A 167 -17.26 -29.70 -2.40
N ASP A 168 -16.85 -29.23 -1.20
CA ASP A 168 -17.59 -29.37 0.08
C ASP A 168 -17.56 -28.09 0.95
N GLU A 169 -17.06 -26.96 0.45
CA GLU A 169 -17.02 -25.68 1.18
C GLU A 169 -18.09 -24.71 0.64
N GLU A 170 -18.79 -24.03 1.55
CA GLU A 170 -19.73 -22.96 1.19
C GLU A 170 -19.01 -21.77 0.55
N ASP A 171 -19.67 -21.14 -0.43
CA ASP A 171 -19.18 -19.93 -1.08
C ASP A 171 -19.03 -18.81 -0.06
N LYS A 172 -17.84 -18.18 0.00
CA LYS A 172 -17.55 -17.07 0.93
C LYS A 172 -17.64 -15.75 0.20
N GLU A 173 -18.33 -14.81 0.79
CA GLU A 173 -18.36 -13.44 0.30
C GLU A 173 -16.95 -12.81 0.42
N SER A 174 -16.47 -12.21 -0.65
CA SER A 174 -15.10 -11.68 -0.75
C SER A 174 -15.15 -10.17 -0.95
N SER A 175 -14.47 -9.42 -0.08
CA SER A 175 -14.32 -7.97 -0.23
C SER A 175 -13.02 -7.64 -0.96
N SER A 176 -13.13 -7.12 -2.18
CA SER A 176 -11.99 -6.65 -2.97
C SER A 176 -11.30 -5.44 -2.33
N VAL A 177 -12.07 -4.59 -1.64
CA VAL A 177 -11.56 -3.39 -0.94
C VAL A 177 -10.66 -3.80 0.22
N LEU A 178 -11.07 -4.78 1.02
CA LEU A 178 -10.25 -5.32 2.11
C LEU A 178 -8.95 -5.94 1.57
N ALA A 179 -9.05 -6.76 0.54
CA ALA A 179 -7.88 -7.40 -0.07
C ALA A 179 -6.89 -6.36 -0.60
N PHE A 180 -7.39 -5.33 -1.29
CA PHE A 180 -6.58 -4.23 -1.80
C PHE A 180 -5.91 -3.43 -0.66
N GLY A 181 -6.66 -3.09 0.39
CA GLY A 181 -6.15 -2.37 1.56
C GLY A 181 -5.05 -3.15 2.29
N LEU A 182 -5.26 -4.44 2.53
CA LEU A 182 -4.25 -5.32 3.14
C LEU A 182 -3.00 -5.45 2.26
N ALA A 183 -3.16 -5.67 0.95
CA ALA A 183 -2.06 -5.74 0.00
C ALA A 183 -1.19 -4.48 0.03
N TYR A 184 -1.83 -3.31 -0.01
CA TYR A 184 -1.14 -2.03 0.02
C TYR A 184 -0.38 -1.81 1.33
N ILE A 185 -1.07 -1.91 2.47
CA ILE A 185 -0.50 -1.63 3.80
C ILE A 185 0.66 -2.59 4.09
N PHE A 186 0.43 -3.90 3.96
CA PHE A 186 1.43 -4.90 4.35
C PHE A 186 2.57 -5.03 3.33
N GLY A 187 2.32 -4.82 2.05
CA GLY A 187 3.37 -4.72 1.04
C GLY A 187 4.28 -3.51 1.29
N PHE A 188 3.70 -2.35 1.63
CA PHE A 188 4.45 -1.15 1.97
C PHE A 188 5.21 -1.30 3.31
N VAL A 189 4.60 -1.88 4.33
CA VAL A 189 5.26 -2.20 5.61
C VAL A 189 6.44 -3.15 5.37
N MET A 190 6.28 -4.17 4.54
CA MET A 190 7.36 -5.09 4.17
C MET A 190 8.52 -4.35 3.51
N TYR A 191 8.23 -3.48 2.54
CA TYR A 191 9.23 -2.62 1.89
C TYR A 191 10.00 -1.78 2.92
N MET A 192 9.29 -1.08 3.80
CA MET A 192 9.89 -0.25 4.85
C MET A 192 10.75 -1.07 5.82
N PHE A 193 10.26 -2.21 6.27
CA PHE A 193 10.96 -3.06 7.22
C PHE A 193 12.28 -3.59 6.65
N VAL A 194 12.24 -4.10 5.41
CA VAL A 194 13.46 -4.63 4.75
C VAL A 194 14.52 -3.53 4.62
N ILE A 195 14.15 -2.33 4.20
CA ILE A 195 15.11 -1.20 4.07
C ILE A 195 15.62 -0.75 5.42
N ILE A 196 14.74 -0.46 6.38
CA ILE A 196 15.13 0.12 7.67
C ILE A 196 16.03 -0.86 8.43
N TYR A 197 15.59 -2.11 8.59
CA TYR A 197 16.35 -3.08 9.36
C TYR A 197 17.59 -3.58 8.63
N GLY A 198 17.54 -3.67 7.29
CA GLY A 198 18.72 -3.95 6.47
C GLY A 198 19.79 -2.86 6.59
N SER A 199 19.41 -1.60 6.45
CA SER A 199 20.31 -0.45 6.63
C SER A 199 20.90 -0.37 8.04
N MET A 200 20.11 -0.74 9.05
CA MET A 200 20.56 -0.79 10.45
C MET A 200 21.67 -1.83 10.68
N VAL A 201 21.62 -2.96 9.97
CA VAL A 201 22.71 -3.96 9.99
C VAL A 201 23.98 -3.36 9.37
N MET A 202 23.86 -2.70 8.22
CA MET A 202 24.99 -2.05 7.55
C MET A 202 25.67 -1.00 8.44
N GLN A 203 24.87 -0.08 8.99
CA GLN A 203 25.36 0.97 9.90
C GLN A 203 26.09 0.37 11.11
N GLY A 204 25.51 -0.65 11.74
CA GLY A 204 26.13 -1.31 12.86
C GLY A 204 27.44 -2.01 12.52
N VAL A 205 27.64 -2.52 11.30
CA VAL A 205 28.91 -3.08 10.83
C VAL A 205 29.96 -1.96 10.61
N ILE A 206 29.53 -0.84 10.02
CA ILE A 206 30.43 0.32 9.81
C ILE A 206 30.88 0.91 11.15
N GLU A 207 29.98 1.08 12.12
CA GLU A 207 30.29 1.59 13.46
C GLU A 207 31.31 0.71 14.19
N GLU A 208 31.15 -0.62 14.12
CA GLU A 208 32.12 -1.56 14.71
C GLU A 208 33.48 -1.49 14.04
N LYS A 209 33.52 -1.34 12.70
CA LYS A 209 34.76 -1.22 11.93
C LYS A 209 35.48 0.11 12.24
N SER A 210 34.78 1.24 12.21
CA SER A 210 35.35 2.56 12.47
C SER A 210 35.79 2.74 13.93
N GLY A 211 35.07 2.14 14.87
CA GLY A 211 35.39 2.21 16.30
C GLY A 211 36.54 1.32 16.75
N LYS A 212 37.19 0.56 15.85
CA LYS A 212 38.24 -0.42 16.16
C LYS A 212 37.84 -1.49 17.21
N VAL A 213 36.55 -1.55 17.52
CA VAL A 213 35.97 -2.54 18.45
C VAL A 213 36.20 -3.95 17.92
N LEU A 214 36.23 -4.08 16.59
CA LEU A 214 36.48 -5.35 15.91
C LEU A 214 37.86 -5.96 16.23
N GLU A 215 38.93 -5.15 16.34
CA GLU A 215 40.27 -5.67 16.67
C GLU A 215 40.31 -6.36 18.04
N VAL A 216 39.55 -5.84 19.00
CA VAL A 216 39.44 -6.40 20.34
C VAL A 216 38.49 -7.60 20.35
N MET A 217 37.37 -7.53 19.62
CA MET A 217 36.35 -8.60 19.62
C MET A 217 36.78 -9.84 18.82
N VAL A 218 37.53 -9.68 17.73
CA VAL A 218 38.01 -10.81 16.90
C VAL A 218 39.03 -11.66 17.64
N SER A 219 39.72 -11.11 18.65
CA SER A 219 40.60 -11.90 19.52
C SER A 219 39.84 -12.86 20.46
N THR A 220 38.56 -12.58 20.74
CA THR A 220 37.74 -13.31 21.70
C THR A 220 36.60 -14.13 21.11
N VAL A 221 36.05 -13.66 19.95
CA VAL A 221 34.86 -14.25 19.29
C VAL A 221 35.12 -14.41 17.79
N ARG A 222 34.69 -15.53 17.20
CA ARG A 222 34.83 -15.76 15.77
C ARG A 222 34.02 -14.71 14.97
N PRO A 223 34.55 -14.11 13.87
CA PRO A 223 33.87 -13.08 13.08
C PRO A 223 32.46 -13.50 12.60
N TYR A 224 32.27 -14.79 12.28
CA TYR A 224 30.95 -15.34 11.91
C TYR A 224 29.95 -15.24 13.05
N GLN A 225 30.35 -15.53 14.29
CA GLN A 225 29.46 -15.47 15.45
C GLN A 225 29.03 -14.04 15.77
N LEU A 226 29.94 -13.08 15.60
CA LEU A 226 29.64 -11.66 15.75
C LEU A 226 28.58 -11.20 14.74
N LYS A 227 28.82 -11.51 13.45
CA LYS A 227 27.91 -11.13 12.35
C LYS A 227 26.53 -11.77 12.51
N MET A 228 26.47 -13.08 12.76
CA MET A 228 25.19 -13.77 12.93
C MET A 228 24.45 -13.30 14.17
N GLY A 229 25.18 -13.05 15.26
CA GLY A 229 24.59 -12.49 16.48
C GLY A 229 23.96 -11.12 16.27
N LYS A 230 24.62 -10.25 15.48
CA LYS A 230 24.09 -8.93 15.12
C LYS A 230 22.84 -9.04 14.22
N ILE A 231 22.91 -9.81 13.13
CA ILE A 231 21.78 -10.00 12.21
C ILE A 231 20.57 -10.56 12.96
N LEU A 232 20.76 -11.61 13.74
CA LEU A 232 19.67 -12.21 14.51
C LEU A 232 19.18 -11.32 15.66
N GLY A 233 20.06 -10.52 16.27
CA GLY A 233 19.69 -9.53 17.28
C GLY A 233 18.77 -8.45 16.70
N ILE A 234 19.11 -7.90 15.55
CA ILE A 234 18.26 -6.90 14.86
C ILE A 234 16.96 -7.54 14.35
N ALA A 235 17.01 -8.79 13.84
CA ALA A 235 15.80 -9.54 13.49
C ALA A 235 14.84 -9.67 14.67
N SER A 236 15.36 -9.98 15.86
CA SER A 236 14.54 -10.10 17.07
C SER A 236 13.85 -8.80 17.47
N VAL A 237 14.51 -7.65 17.24
CA VAL A 237 13.92 -6.32 17.45
C VAL A 237 12.78 -6.07 16.48
N ALA A 238 12.98 -6.41 15.20
CA ALA A 238 11.96 -6.23 14.16
C ALA A 238 10.75 -7.15 14.38
N VAL A 239 10.97 -8.40 14.77
CA VAL A 239 9.89 -9.33 15.16
C VAL A 239 9.12 -8.81 16.36
N LEU A 240 9.80 -8.30 17.38
CA LEU A 240 9.14 -7.69 18.53
C LEU A 240 8.28 -6.50 18.11
N GLN A 241 8.79 -5.62 17.25
CA GLN A 241 8.02 -4.48 16.75
C GLN A 241 6.79 -4.94 15.99
N PHE A 242 6.92 -5.95 15.13
CA PHE A 242 5.79 -6.54 14.42
C PHE A 242 4.73 -7.10 15.37
N VAL A 243 5.15 -7.85 16.41
CA VAL A 243 4.22 -8.38 17.42
C VAL A 243 3.51 -7.25 18.17
N ILE A 244 4.22 -6.18 18.54
CA ILE A 244 3.61 -5.01 19.18
C ILE A 244 2.56 -4.38 18.25
N TRP A 245 2.87 -4.21 16.96
CA TRP A 245 1.92 -3.67 15.99
C TRP A 245 0.69 -4.56 15.82
N MET A 246 0.88 -5.88 15.78
CA MET A 246 -0.22 -6.85 15.76
C MET A 246 -1.15 -6.67 16.97
N VAL A 247 -0.57 -6.57 18.16
CA VAL A 247 -1.35 -6.35 19.40
C VAL A 247 -2.09 -5.01 19.35
N ILE A 248 -1.45 -3.95 18.89
CA ILE A 248 -2.10 -2.63 18.75
C ILE A 248 -3.26 -2.68 17.75
N ILE A 249 -3.07 -3.32 16.59
CA ILE A 249 -4.11 -3.46 15.57
C ILE A 249 -5.27 -4.32 16.12
N PHE A 250 -4.97 -5.42 16.79
CA PHE A 250 -6.01 -6.32 17.30
C PHE A 250 -6.82 -5.69 18.44
N VAL A 251 -6.12 -5.10 19.42
CA VAL A 251 -6.77 -4.41 20.56
C VAL A 251 -7.47 -3.13 20.09
N GLY A 252 -6.80 -2.33 19.25
CA GLY A 252 -7.38 -1.11 18.70
C GLY A 252 -8.58 -1.40 17.81
N GLY A 253 -8.49 -2.39 16.94
CA GLY A 253 -9.59 -2.84 16.07
C GLY A 253 -10.80 -3.32 16.89
N SER A 254 -10.58 -4.16 17.91
CA SER A 254 -11.67 -4.61 18.78
C SER A 254 -12.34 -3.46 19.56
N MET A 255 -11.56 -2.46 19.98
CA MET A 255 -12.14 -1.26 20.61
C MET A 255 -12.96 -0.42 19.62
N VAL A 256 -12.48 -0.24 18.40
CA VAL A 256 -13.22 0.45 17.34
C VAL A 256 -14.53 -0.27 17.05
N MET A 257 -14.50 -1.59 16.88
CA MET A 257 -15.72 -2.38 16.69
C MET A 257 -16.71 -2.21 17.84
N GLN A 258 -16.24 -2.27 19.08
CA GLN A 258 -17.13 -2.26 20.25
C GLN A 258 -17.71 -0.85 20.58
N PHE A 259 -16.95 0.24 20.33
CA PHE A 259 -17.33 1.58 20.78
C PHE A 259 -17.72 2.55 19.66
N LEU A 260 -17.32 2.29 18.43
CA LEU A 260 -17.49 3.22 17.30
C LEU A 260 -18.36 2.66 16.18
N MET A 261 -18.48 1.32 16.05
CA MET A 261 -19.32 0.72 15.03
C MET A 261 -20.77 0.56 15.52
N PRO A 262 -21.76 0.75 14.64
CA PRO A 262 -23.14 0.42 14.93
C PRO A 262 -23.31 -1.04 15.34
N THR A 263 -24.14 -1.32 16.33
CA THR A 263 -24.37 -2.69 16.85
C THR A 263 -24.87 -3.62 15.76
N ASP A 264 -25.73 -3.13 14.89
CA ASP A 264 -26.34 -3.89 13.80
C ASP A 264 -25.30 -4.39 12.78
N LEU A 265 -24.28 -3.56 12.48
CA LEU A 265 -23.13 -3.93 11.65
C LEU A 265 -22.27 -5.04 12.30
N VAL A 266 -22.02 -4.92 13.61
CA VAL A 266 -21.22 -5.91 14.34
C VAL A 266 -21.96 -7.24 14.44
N GLU A 267 -23.28 -7.22 14.69
CA GLU A 267 -24.12 -8.40 14.71
C GLU A 267 -24.23 -9.05 13.31
N GLY A 268 -24.37 -8.23 12.26
CA GLY A 268 -24.35 -8.68 10.88
C GLY A 268 -23.04 -9.36 10.51
N ALA A 269 -21.90 -8.76 10.84
CA ALA A 269 -20.58 -9.35 10.62
C ALA A 269 -20.39 -10.66 11.38
N ALA A 270 -20.88 -10.76 12.61
CA ALA A 270 -20.83 -11.99 13.42
C ALA A 270 -21.72 -13.10 12.82
N ALA A 271 -22.90 -12.75 12.30
CA ALA A 271 -23.79 -13.70 11.62
C ALA A 271 -23.19 -14.22 10.31
N ILE A 272 -22.52 -13.34 9.53
CA ILE A 272 -21.81 -13.72 8.30
C ILE A 272 -20.64 -14.66 8.63
N SER A 273 -19.82 -14.34 9.63
CA SER A 273 -18.68 -15.16 10.01
C SER A 273 -19.07 -16.53 10.58
N ALA A 274 -20.29 -16.63 11.16
CA ALA A 274 -20.85 -17.87 11.67
C ALA A 274 -21.59 -18.69 10.59
N GLY A 275 -21.73 -18.18 9.35
CA GLY A 275 -22.49 -18.81 8.27
C GLY A 275 -24.01 -18.86 8.53
N THR A 276 -24.51 -18.00 9.44
CA THR A 276 -25.94 -17.97 9.83
C THR A 276 -26.69 -16.74 9.29
N ALA A 277 -26.00 -15.90 8.51
CA ALA A 277 -26.55 -14.65 8.00
C ALA A 277 -27.58 -14.90 6.90
N ASP A 278 -28.79 -14.36 7.05
CA ASP A 278 -29.67 -14.08 5.93
C ASP A 278 -29.36 -12.69 5.38
N MET A 279 -28.66 -12.65 4.25
CA MET A 279 -28.18 -11.40 3.64
C MET A 279 -29.35 -10.49 3.24
N ALA A 280 -30.46 -11.07 2.77
CA ALA A 280 -31.66 -10.30 2.42
C ALA A 280 -32.32 -9.68 3.67
N ALA A 281 -32.25 -10.38 4.80
CA ALA A 281 -32.76 -9.86 6.07
C ALA A 281 -31.87 -8.74 6.61
N LEU A 282 -30.54 -8.84 6.50
CA LEU A 282 -29.60 -7.79 6.90
C LEU A 282 -29.79 -6.52 6.06
N GLU A 283 -29.93 -6.67 4.75
CA GLU A 283 -30.15 -5.54 3.84
C GLU A 283 -31.49 -4.84 4.09
N SER A 284 -32.55 -5.62 4.31
CA SER A 284 -33.87 -5.08 4.67
C SER A 284 -33.87 -4.37 6.03
N ALA A 285 -32.93 -4.72 6.91
CA ALA A 285 -32.70 -4.04 8.19
C ALA A 285 -31.83 -2.78 8.06
N GLY A 286 -31.38 -2.42 6.84
CA GLY A 286 -30.52 -1.27 6.58
C GLY A 286 -29.06 -1.47 6.99
N VAL A 287 -28.61 -2.72 7.13
CA VAL A 287 -27.21 -3.04 7.44
C VAL A 287 -26.42 -3.00 6.13
N ASP A 288 -25.30 -2.27 6.14
CA ASP A 288 -24.34 -2.31 5.04
C ASP A 288 -23.66 -3.68 4.99
N THR A 289 -24.16 -4.54 4.09
CA THR A 289 -23.73 -5.93 3.97
C THR A 289 -22.29 -6.06 3.46
N GLU A 290 -21.81 -5.13 2.64
CA GLU A 290 -20.43 -5.11 2.15
C GLU A 290 -19.46 -4.84 3.31
N LEU A 291 -19.77 -3.84 4.14
CA LEU A 291 -18.97 -3.51 5.31
C LEU A 291 -19.04 -4.64 6.36
N ALA A 292 -20.19 -5.27 6.54
CA ALA A 292 -20.36 -6.40 7.44
C ALA A 292 -19.54 -7.62 6.97
N ALA A 293 -19.55 -7.95 5.69
CA ALA A 293 -18.73 -9.01 5.10
C ALA A 293 -17.23 -8.70 5.20
N MET A 294 -16.84 -7.45 4.98
CA MET A 294 -15.46 -6.99 5.17
C MET A 294 -14.99 -7.21 6.62
N LEU A 295 -15.82 -6.90 7.60
CA LEU A 295 -15.53 -7.12 9.02
C LEU A 295 -15.49 -8.61 9.37
N ALA A 296 -16.39 -9.43 8.83
CA ALA A 296 -16.40 -10.86 9.02
C ALA A 296 -15.10 -11.51 8.51
N ASN A 297 -14.67 -11.17 7.30
CA ASN A 297 -13.41 -11.65 6.72
C ASN A 297 -12.19 -11.16 7.52
N ALA A 298 -12.21 -9.92 8.02
CA ALA A 298 -11.13 -9.37 8.83
C ALA A 298 -10.99 -10.07 10.20
N THR A 299 -12.00 -10.77 10.66
CA THR A 299 -11.99 -11.52 11.93
C THR A 299 -11.81 -13.04 11.76
N ASP A 300 -11.75 -13.56 10.53
CA ASP A 300 -11.49 -14.99 10.29
C ASP A 300 -10.10 -15.38 10.78
N VAL A 301 -10.05 -16.23 11.80
CA VAL A 301 -8.80 -16.69 12.43
C VAL A 301 -7.92 -17.46 11.43
N GLY A 302 -8.53 -18.26 10.54
CA GLY A 302 -7.80 -19.01 9.52
C GLY A 302 -7.05 -18.08 8.54
N PHE A 303 -7.77 -17.08 8.03
CA PHE A 303 -7.19 -16.04 7.18
C PHE A 303 -6.08 -15.27 7.91
N LEU A 304 -6.33 -14.83 9.14
CA LEU A 304 -5.36 -14.07 9.94
C LEU A 304 -4.07 -14.87 10.19
N VAL A 305 -4.18 -16.13 10.60
CA VAL A 305 -3.00 -16.99 10.84
C VAL A 305 -2.21 -17.21 9.56
N ARG A 306 -2.87 -17.49 8.44
CA ARG A 306 -2.22 -17.65 7.13
C ARG A 306 -1.54 -16.36 6.70
N PHE A 307 -2.22 -15.23 6.77
CA PHE A 307 -1.74 -13.93 6.33
C PHE A 307 -0.54 -13.46 7.17
N PHE A 308 -0.70 -13.39 8.49
CA PHE A 308 0.35 -12.90 9.39
C PHE A 308 1.51 -13.90 9.54
N GLY A 309 1.23 -15.19 9.48
CA GLY A 309 2.25 -16.23 9.43
C GLY A 309 3.11 -16.12 8.18
N SER A 310 2.48 -15.92 7.01
CA SER A 310 3.19 -15.68 5.75
C SER A 310 3.99 -14.37 5.81
N PHE A 311 3.40 -13.29 6.32
CA PHE A 311 4.10 -12.03 6.50
C PHE A 311 5.39 -12.22 7.32
N LEU A 312 5.32 -12.89 8.45
CA LEU A 312 6.48 -13.14 9.31
C LEU A 312 7.56 -13.96 8.60
N LEU A 313 7.18 -14.99 7.86
CA LEU A 313 8.12 -15.84 7.11
C LEU A 313 8.81 -15.06 5.98
N TYR A 314 8.05 -14.30 5.17
CA TYR A 314 8.60 -13.47 4.12
C TYR A 314 9.43 -12.30 4.66
N PHE A 315 8.99 -11.73 5.78
CA PHE A 315 9.78 -10.71 6.46
C PHE A 315 11.12 -11.26 6.92
N LEU A 316 11.13 -12.38 7.64
CA LEU A 316 12.39 -13.00 8.10
C LEU A 316 13.29 -13.38 6.92
N GLY A 317 12.75 -14.03 5.89
CA GLY A 317 13.50 -14.43 4.70
C GLY A 317 14.07 -13.24 3.94
N GLY A 318 13.24 -12.23 3.65
CA GLY A 318 13.62 -11.01 2.96
C GLY A 318 14.62 -10.19 3.77
N TYR A 319 14.33 -9.97 5.06
CA TYR A 319 15.25 -9.30 5.95
C TYR A 319 16.62 -9.97 6.00
N LEU A 320 16.68 -11.30 6.20
CA LEU A 320 17.94 -12.03 6.27
C LEU A 320 18.72 -11.96 4.96
N LEU A 321 18.03 -12.05 3.82
CA LEU A 321 18.63 -11.87 2.49
C LEU A 321 19.29 -10.50 2.35
N TYR A 322 18.54 -9.44 2.60
CA TYR A 322 19.02 -8.07 2.46
C TYR A 322 20.03 -7.68 3.55
N ALA A 323 19.83 -8.13 4.78
CA ALA A 323 20.79 -7.93 5.88
C ALA A 323 22.18 -8.53 5.55
N ALA A 324 22.23 -9.68 4.88
CA ALA A 324 23.49 -10.26 4.43
C ALA A 324 24.18 -9.37 3.38
N MET A 325 23.44 -8.82 2.42
CA MET A 325 23.95 -7.90 1.40
C MET A 325 24.42 -6.58 2.02
N PHE A 326 23.61 -5.98 2.86
CA PHE A 326 23.95 -4.74 3.58
C PHE A 326 25.16 -4.92 4.53
N ALA A 327 25.27 -6.06 5.20
CA ALA A 327 26.43 -6.38 6.01
C ALA A 327 27.72 -6.51 5.19
N ALA A 328 27.63 -7.07 3.97
CA ALA A 328 28.78 -7.12 3.05
C ALA A 328 29.24 -5.72 2.66
N VAL A 329 28.32 -4.83 2.28
CA VAL A 329 28.62 -3.43 1.97
C VAL A 329 29.21 -2.72 3.18
N GLY A 330 28.60 -2.84 4.37
CA GLY A 330 29.11 -2.24 5.59
C GLY A 330 30.52 -2.67 5.95
N SER A 331 30.91 -3.92 5.64
CA SER A 331 32.29 -4.38 5.84
C SER A 331 33.30 -3.78 4.84
N ALA A 332 32.85 -3.41 3.65
CA ALA A 332 33.68 -2.92 2.57
C ALA A 332 34.01 -1.41 2.67
N VAL A 333 33.20 -0.63 3.43
CA VAL A 333 33.37 0.82 3.58
C VAL A 333 33.75 1.21 5.00
N ASP A 334 34.31 2.40 5.17
CA ASP A 334 34.78 2.91 6.47
C ASP A 334 33.84 3.94 7.11
N ASN A 335 32.94 4.53 6.31
CA ASN A 335 31.98 5.52 6.80
C ASN A 335 30.60 5.35 6.13
N ILE A 336 29.58 5.94 6.75
CA ILE A 336 28.18 5.85 6.28
C ILE A 336 27.97 6.57 4.93
N GLN A 337 28.68 7.69 4.68
CA GLN A 337 28.53 8.44 3.44
C GLN A 337 29.01 7.63 2.23
N ASP A 338 30.10 6.90 2.37
CA ASP A 338 30.63 6.04 1.31
C ASP A 338 29.72 4.81 1.05
N SER A 339 28.97 4.37 2.06
CA SER A 339 28.06 3.24 1.90
C SER A 339 26.87 3.52 0.98
N GLN A 340 26.44 4.79 0.85
CA GLN A 340 25.28 5.16 0.04
C GLN A 340 25.44 4.75 -1.43
N GLN A 341 26.65 4.90 -1.99
CA GLN A 341 26.94 4.50 -3.37
C GLN A 341 26.73 2.99 -3.60
N PHE A 342 27.12 2.17 -2.62
CA PHE A 342 26.98 0.71 -2.69
C PHE A 342 25.60 0.22 -2.24
N GLN A 343 24.85 1.04 -1.53
CA GLN A 343 23.48 0.74 -1.12
C GLN A 343 22.51 0.76 -2.31
N THR A 344 22.69 1.69 -3.26
CA THR A 344 21.79 1.87 -4.40
C THR A 344 21.54 0.58 -5.20
N PRO A 345 22.55 -0.21 -5.62
CA PRO A 345 22.29 -1.47 -6.32
C PRO A 345 21.51 -2.51 -5.50
N ILE A 346 21.63 -2.47 -4.17
CA ILE A 346 20.90 -3.38 -3.27
C ILE A 346 19.44 -2.94 -3.13
N THR A 347 19.19 -1.64 -3.11
CA THR A 347 17.83 -1.09 -2.96
C THR A 347 17.02 -1.11 -4.25
N MET A 348 17.67 -1.15 -5.42
CA MET A 348 16.97 -1.19 -6.71
C MET A 348 15.97 -2.34 -6.85
N PRO A 349 16.30 -3.61 -6.54
CA PRO A 349 15.30 -4.68 -6.58
C PRO A 349 14.13 -4.47 -5.61
N ILE A 350 14.37 -3.81 -4.47
CA ILE A 350 13.32 -3.47 -3.49
C ILE A 350 12.35 -2.45 -4.11
N ILE A 351 12.89 -1.42 -4.79
CA ILE A 351 12.09 -0.39 -5.47
C ILE A 351 11.31 -1.02 -6.63
N ILE A 352 11.93 -1.90 -7.42
CA ILE A 352 11.24 -2.66 -8.47
C ILE A 352 10.10 -3.47 -7.86
N GLY A 353 10.35 -4.16 -6.73
CA GLY A 353 9.32 -4.89 -5.99
C GLY A 353 8.14 -4.00 -5.59
N LEU A 354 8.40 -2.77 -5.14
CA LEU A 354 7.36 -1.80 -4.79
C LEU A 354 6.52 -1.38 -6.01
N VAL A 355 7.16 -1.14 -7.16
CA VAL A 355 6.44 -0.78 -8.40
C VAL A 355 5.59 -1.96 -8.90
N VAL A 356 6.16 -3.17 -8.90
CA VAL A 356 5.42 -4.38 -9.30
C VAL A 356 4.30 -4.70 -8.31
N MET A 357 4.47 -4.40 -7.03
CA MET A 357 3.41 -4.52 -6.01
C MET A 357 2.16 -3.75 -6.41
N MET A 358 2.30 -2.51 -6.89
CA MET A 358 1.16 -1.69 -7.34
C MET A 358 0.42 -2.32 -8.53
N PHE A 359 1.15 -2.98 -9.43
CA PHE A 359 0.55 -3.75 -10.51
C PHE A 359 -0.12 -5.03 -9.99
N ALA A 360 0.55 -5.76 -9.11
CA ALA A 360 0.07 -7.03 -8.55
C ALA A 360 -1.22 -6.89 -7.73
N MET A 361 -1.49 -5.71 -7.17
CA MET A 361 -2.76 -5.41 -6.49
C MET A 361 -3.95 -5.35 -7.45
N LYS A 362 -3.72 -4.96 -8.70
CA LYS A 362 -4.77 -4.91 -9.74
C LYS A 362 -4.91 -6.25 -10.47
N GLU A 363 -3.78 -6.89 -10.73
CA GLU A 363 -3.67 -8.12 -11.51
C GLU A 363 -2.83 -9.18 -10.75
N PRO A 364 -3.33 -9.74 -9.64
CA PRO A 364 -2.54 -10.62 -8.75
C PRO A 364 -2.12 -11.92 -9.41
N HIS A 365 -2.87 -12.42 -10.39
CA HIS A 365 -2.61 -13.67 -11.10
C HIS A 365 -1.93 -13.48 -12.46
N ALA A 366 -1.65 -12.23 -12.87
CA ALA A 366 -0.92 -11.96 -14.11
C ALA A 366 0.49 -12.56 -14.08
N PRO A 367 1.03 -12.99 -15.23
CA PRO A 367 2.37 -13.61 -15.31
C PRO A 367 3.46 -12.76 -14.65
N LEU A 368 3.44 -11.44 -14.83
CA LEU A 368 4.39 -10.52 -14.21
C LEU A 368 4.34 -10.59 -12.68
N SER A 369 3.15 -10.57 -12.10
CA SER A 369 2.94 -10.66 -10.64
C SER A 369 3.42 -11.99 -10.09
N VAL A 370 3.11 -13.10 -10.79
CA VAL A 370 3.55 -14.45 -10.43
C VAL A 370 5.07 -14.55 -10.47
N TRP A 371 5.71 -14.18 -11.60
CA TRP A 371 7.16 -14.26 -11.72
C TRP A 371 7.90 -13.41 -10.69
N CYS A 372 7.48 -12.14 -10.49
CA CYS A 372 8.11 -11.26 -9.54
C CYS A 372 7.89 -11.70 -8.07
N SER A 373 6.81 -12.43 -7.78
CA SER A 373 6.62 -13.03 -6.46
C SER A 373 7.46 -14.29 -6.21
N MET A 374 8.07 -14.87 -7.27
CA MET A 374 9.02 -15.98 -7.17
C MET A 374 10.48 -15.51 -7.10
N ILE A 375 10.81 -14.34 -7.68
CA ILE A 375 12.17 -13.78 -7.64
C ILE A 375 12.50 -13.36 -6.20
N PRO A 376 13.56 -13.93 -5.57
CA PRO A 376 13.81 -13.75 -4.12
C PRO A 376 14.03 -12.31 -3.67
N PHE A 377 14.50 -11.44 -4.57
CA PHE A 377 14.75 -10.02 -4.27
C PHE A 377 13.48 -9.18 -4.25
N THR A 378 12.45 -9.58 -4.99
CA THR A 378 11.15 -8.87 -5.04
C THR A 378 10.05 -9.61 -4.30
N SER A 379 10.20 -10.94 -4.13
CA SER A 379 9.18 -11.82 -3.57
C SER A 379 8.64 -11.37 -2.19
N PRO A 380 9.43 -10.86 -1.23
CA PRO A 380 8.89 -10.47 0.06
C PRO A 380 7.81 -9.38 -0.04
N ILE A 381 7.97 -8.48 -1.00
CA ILE A 381 7.05 -7.35 -1.20
C ILE A 381 5.88 -7.76 -2.10
N VAL A 382 6.19 -8.36 -3.25
CA VAL A 382 5.19 -8.69 -4.27
C VAL A 382 4.27 -9.82 -3.79
N MET A 383 4.79 -10.82 -3.06
CA MET A 383 3.95 -11.89 -2.52
C MET A 383 2.99 -11.36 -1.44
N MET A 384 3.41 -10.38 -0.63
CA MET A 384 2.50 -9.76 0.34
C MET A 384 1.34 -9.04 -0.33
N ALA A 385 1.57 -8.44 -1.49
CA ALA A 385 0.50 -7.81 -2.27
C ALA A 385 -0.45 -8.82 -2.92
N ARG A 386 0.05 -10.02 -3.26
CA ARG A 386 -0.75 -11.10 -3.86
C ARG A 386 -1.53 -11.93 -2.83
N LEU A 387 -1.00 -12.03 -1.62
CA LEU A 387 -1.51 -12.95 -0.59
C LEU A 387 -3.00 -12.79 -0.24
N PRO A 388 -3.56 -11.57 -0.16
CA PRO A 388 -5.00 -11.38 0.07
C PRO A 388 -5.89 -11.86 -1.08
N PHE A 389 -5.33 -12.12 -2.27
CA PHE A 389 -6.02 -12.53 -3.50
C PHE A 389 -5.84 -14.05 -3.77
N ASP A 390 -5.88 -14.86 -2.72
CA ASP A 390 -5.92 -16.33 -2.81
C ASP A 390 -4.79 -16.98 -3.61
N VAL A 391 -3.55 -16.64 -3.27
CA VAL A 391 -2.38 -17.31 -3.83
C VAL A 391 -2.40 -18.80 -3.47
N PRO A 392 -2.23 -19.72 -4.46
CA PRO A 392 -2.12 -21.14 -4.18
C PRO A 392 -0.99 -21.47 -3.20
N MET A 393 -1.22 -22.40 -2.29
CA MET A 393 -0.25 -22.75 -1.25
C MET A 393 1.09 -23.24 -1.84
N TRP A 394 1.07 -23.91 -2.99
CA TRP A 394 2.28 -24.38 -3.65
C TRP A 394 3.17 -23.23 -4.16
N GLU A 395 2.55 -22.13 -4.66
CA GLU A 395 3.30 -20.93 -5.08
C GLU A 395 3.99 -20.28 -3.89
N LEU A 396 3.30 -20.17 -2.77
CA LEU A 396 3.81 -19.61 -1.54
C LEU A 396 4.99 -20.42 -1.00
N LEU A 397 4.85 -21.75 -0.93
CA LEU A 397 5.90 -22.65 -0.46
C LEU A 397 7.12 -22.65 -1.40
N LEU A 398 6.89 -22.66 -2.72
CA LEU A 398 7.95 -22.61 -3.72
C LEU A 398 8.73 -21.29 -3.61
N SER A 399 8.04 -20.16 -3.54
CA SER A 399 8.67 -18.84 -3.38
C SER A 399 9.49 -18.75 -2.08
N LEU A 400 8.96 -19.24 -0.95
CA LEU A 400 9.71 -19.31 0.31
C LEU A 400 10.94 -20.21 0.21
N ALA A 401 10.84 -21.34 -0.48
CA ALA A 401 11.99 -22.25 -0.69
C ALA A 401 13.08 -21.57 -1.53
N ILE A 402 12.71 -20.89 -2.61
CA ILE A 402 13.65 -20.14 -3.46
C ILE A 402 14.30 -19.00 -2.65
N LEU A 403 13.51 -18.27 -1.86
CA LEU A 403 14.00 -17.21 -0.97
C LEU A 403 15.02 -17.75 0.03
N ALA A 404 14.73 -18.88 0.69
CA ALA A 404 15.62 -19.52 1.65
C ALA A 404 16.94 -19.98 1.00
N VAL A 405 16.89 -20.62 -0.16
CA VAL A 405 18.09 -21.03 -0.90
C VAL A 405 18.93 -19.83 -1.31
N THR A 406 18.29 -18.78 -1.82
CA THR A 406 18.99 -17.54 -2.20
C THR A 406 19.59 -16.83 -0.99
N PHE A 407 18.89 -16.78 0.14
CA PHE A 407 19.45 -16.26 1.38
C PHE A 407 20.73 -17.01 1.79
N ILE A 408 20.72 -18.34 1.79
CA ILE A 408 21.92 -19.15 2.13
C ILE A 408 23.07 -18.81 1.20
N PHE A 409 22.81 -18.72 -0.11
CA PHE A 409 23.80 -18.33 -1.11
C PHE A 409 24.36 -16.92 -0.83
N MET A 410 23.48 -15.95 -0.54
CA MET A 410 23.90 -14.58 -0.26
C MET A 410 24.68 -14.43 1.04
N VAL A 411 24.37 -15.22 2.06
CA VAL A 411 25.18 -15.29 3.29
C VAL A 411 26.58 -15.81 3.00
N TRP A 412 26.70 -16.85 2.17
CA TRP A 412 28.00 -17.37 1.75
C TRP A 412 28.80 -16.33 0.97
N LEU A 413 28.16 -15.64 0.01
CA LEU A 413 28.77 -14.56 -0.76
C LEU A 413 29.23 -13.39 0.12
N ALA A 414 28.34 -12.93 1.00
CA ALA A 414 28.61 -11.89 1.97
C ALA A 414 29.75 -12.24 2.93
N ALA A 415 29.88 -13.51 3.32
CA ALA A 415 30.98 -13.96 4.17
C ALA A 415 32.35 -13.84 3.52
N LYS A 416 32.45 -14.05 2.19
CA LYS A 416 33.69 -13.84 1.44
C LYS A 416 34.09 -12.36 1.39
N ILE A 417 33.13 -11.47 1.07
CA ILE A 417 33.37 -10.02 1.04
C ILE A 417 33.78 -9.52 2.44
N TYR A 418 33.06 -9.97 3.46
CA TYR A 418 33.32 -9.58 4.85
C TYR A 418 34.72 -9.96 5.32
N ARG A 419 35.22 -11.15 4.97
CA ARG A 419 36.54 -11.64 5.36
C ARG A 419 37.68 -10.72 4.91
N VAL A 420 37.57 -10.16 3.71
CA VAL A 420 38.57 -9.24 3.16
C VAL A 420 38.28 -7.80 3.56
N GLY A 421 37.02 -7.37 3.45
CA GLY A 421 36.62 -5.97 3.64
C GLY A 421 36.83 -5.45 5.06
N ILE A 422 36.71 -6.30 6.08
CA ILE A 422 36.81 -5.88 7.48
C ILE A 422 38.22 -5.42 7.87
N PHE A 423 39.27 -5.96 7.21
CA PHE A 423 40.66 -5.59 7.47
C PHE A 423 41.16 -4.45 6.58
N MET A 424 40.39 -4.01 5.59
CA MET A 424 40.76 -2.92 4.72
C MET A 424 40.29 -1.57 5.27
N HIS A 425 41.22 -0.67 5.54
CA HIS A 425 40.97 0.67 6.07
C HIS A 425 41.51 1.73 5.12
N GLY A 426 40.87 2.89 5.08
CA GLY A 426 41.39 4.11 4.42
C GLY A 426 41.27 4.12 2.90
N ARG A 427 40.62 3.13 2.25
CA ARG A 427 40.49 3.06 0.80
C ARG A 427 39.09 2.61 0.41
N LYS A 428 38.46 3.31 -0.55
CA LYS A 428 37.20 2.93 -1.14
C LYS A 428 37.41 1.78 -2.13
N PRO A 429 36.80 0.60 -1.94
CA PRO A 429 36.90 -0.48 -2.92
C PRO A 429 36.11 -0.12 -4.19
N SER A 430 36.62 -0.54 -5.35
CA SER A 430 35.86 -0.50 -6.59
C SER A 430 34.99 -1.75 -6.73
N TYR A 431 33.95 -1.70 -7.58
CA TYR A 431 33.12 -2.90 -7.90
C TYR A 431 33.98 -4.06 -8.46
N LYS A 432 35.06 -3.74 -9.20
CA LYS A 432 36.00 -4.72 -9.72
C LYS A 432 36.79 -5.41 -8.59
N GLU A 433 37.18 -4.66 -7.58
CA GLU A 433 37.88 -5.21 -6.39
C GLU A 433 36.92 -6.10 -5.57
N LEU A 434 35.68 -5.68 -5.37
CA LEU A 434 34.66 -6.52 -4.72
C LEU A 434 34.47 -7.85 -5.44
N TRP A 435 34.41 -7.84 -6.77
CA TRP A 435 34.34 -9.04 -7.58
C TRP A 435 35.57 -9.94 -7.41
N GLN A 436 36.75 -9.35 -7.33
CA GLN A 436 37.99 -10.10 -7.08
C GLN A 436 38.00 -10.74 -5.68
N TRP A 437 37.44 -10.11 -4.68
CA TRP A 437 37.32 -10.68 -3.33
C TRP A 437 36.42 -11.91 -3.30
N ILE A 438 35.36 -11.89 -4.10
CA ILE A 438 34.45 -13.03 -4.23
C ILE A 438 35.16 -14.24 -4.91
N THR A 439 35.97 -13.97 -5.94
CA THR A 439 36.56 -15.03 -6.77
C THR A 439 37.87 -15.57 -6.22
N LYS A 440 38.62 -14.79 -5.44
CA LYS A 440 39.96 -15.19 -4.93
C LYS A 440 39.97 -15.55 -3.44
N ALA A 441 38.94 -15.25 -2.68
CA ALA A 441 38.73 -15.65 -1.29
C ALA A 441 37.90 -16.94 -1.22
#